data_8af4e5fc86774c21dd59688676dcfaf3
#
_entry.id   8af4e5fc86774c21dd59688676dcfaf3
#
_cell.length_a   1.000
_cell.length_b   1.000
_cell.length_c   1.000
_cell.angle_alpha   90.00
_cell.angle_beta   90.00
_cell.angle_gamma   90.00
#
_symmetry.space_group_name_H-M   'P 1'
#
loop_
_entity.id
_entity.type
_entity.pdbx_description
1 polymer ?
#
loop_
_entity_poly.entity_id
_entity_poly.type
_entity_poly.pdbx_seq_one_letter_code
_entity_poly.pdbx_strand_id
1 'polypeptide(L)'
;MWMGGWADGWASSVSSKDEDAQYGRYLRKALASDLSSVASNNFIYQSGEDKQGRMVFVVVGSRFPAREIDTDKALLHLIAVMDPHVHKQYAIVYVNTNFSLATNQPLPSWMTHVYSVLDRRYKKNIKQFYHLHPSMASRTTMAGLYATLSPKFIRKVVNCESVLPVPATARTCGPAARALAGLPRAQR
;
A
#
# COMPACT_ATOMS: atom_id res chain seq x y z
N MET A 1 -26.29 26.18 10.70
CA MET A 1 -26.59 26.60 9.34
C MET A 1 -25.28 26.68 8.57
N TRP A 2 -25.12 25.89 7.47
CA TRP A 2 -24.03 25.91 6.49
C TRP A 2 -22.64 25.46 6.95
N MET A 3 -22.33 24.20 6.74
CA MET A 3 -21.06 23.70 6.18
C MET A 3 -21.30 22.32 5.58
N GLY A 4 -21.97 22.25 4.47
CA GLY A 4 -22.00 21.11 3.59
C GLY A 4 -21.61 21.61 2.21
N GLY A 5 -20.60 21.00 1.56
CA GLY A 5 -20.42 21.27 0.15
C GLY A 5 -19.00 21.42 -0.38
N TRP A 6 -17.99 20.73 0.19
CA TRP A 6 -16.62 20.75 -0.38
C TRP A 6 -16.07 19.35 -0.74
N ALA A 7 -16.80 18.28 -0.43
CA ALA A 7 -16.32 16.91 -0.67
C ALA A 7 -16.76 16.32 -2.03
N ASP A 8 -17.76 16.89 -2.69
CA ASP A 8 -18.35 16.29 -3.90
C ASP A 8 -17.88 16.92 -5.23
N GLY A 9 -17.11 18.02 -5.18
CA GLY A 9 -16.71 18.77 -6.36
C GLY A 9 -15.46 18.29 -7.09
N TRP A 10 -14.65 17.45 -6.47
CA TRP A 10 -13.38 16.98 -7.06
C TRP A 10 -13.50 15.63 -7.78
N ALA A 11 -14.50 14.83 -7.45
CA ALA A 11 -14.63 13.44 -7.94
C ALA A 11 -15.39 13.28 -9.27
N SER A 12 -15.83 14.35 -9.91
CA SER A 12 -16.86 14.25 -10.96
C SER A 12 -16.44 14.68 -12.37
N SER A 13 -15.15 14.80 -12.70
CA SER A 13 -14.76 15.24 -14.06
C SER A 13 -13.85 14.31 -14.86
N VAL A 14 -13.34 13.21 -14.29
CA VAL A 14 -12.57 12.24 -15.06
C VAL A 14 -13.45 11.03 -15.37
N SER A 15 -13.69 10.77 -16.66
CA SER A 15 -14.45 9.59 -17.08
C SER A 15 -13.71 8.32 -16.67
N SER A 16 -14.42 7.27 -16.27
CA SER A 16 -13.82 5.95 -15.97
C SER A 16 -12.98 5.41 -17.14
N LYS A 17 -13.31 5.79 -18.37
CA LYS A 17 -12.52 5.45 -19.57
C LYS A 17 -11.18 6.16 -19.60
N ASP A 18 -11.10 7.39 -19.09
CA ASP A 18 -9.85 8.15 -19.03
C ASP A 18 -8.93 7.62 -17.93
N GLU A 19 -9.49 7.20 -16.78
CA GLU A 19 -8.74 6.52 -15.72
C GLU A 19 -8.14 5.20 -16.22
N ASP A 20 -8.93 4.38 -16.92
CA ASP A 20 -8.48 3.11 -17.49
C ASP A 20 -7.41 3.34 -18.58
N ALA A 21 -7.56 4.36 -19.42
CA ALA A 21 -6.58 4.73 -20.44
C ALA A 21 -5.27 5.25 -19.81
N GLN A 22 -5.37 6.05 -18.75
CA GLN A 22 -4.21 6.52 -18.00
C GLN A 22 -3.47 5.34 -17.35
N TYR A 23 -4.18 4.49 -16.63
CA TYR A 23 -3.59 3.30 -16.00
C TYR A 23 -2.92 2.39 -17.04
N GLY A 24 -3.56 2.15 -18.18
CA GLY A 24 -3.01 1.36 -19.27
C GLY A 24 -1.67 1.90 -19.81
N ARG A 25 -1.45 3.22 -19.80
CA ARG A 25 -0.14 3.81 -20.15
C ARG A 25 0.93 3.46 -19.11
N TYR A 26 0.62 3.58 -17.82
CA TYR A 26 1.53 3.22 -16.74
C TYR A 26 1.87 1.72 -16.75
N LEU A 27 0.89 0.86 -16.97
CA LEU A 27 1.11 -0.59 -17.05
C LEU A 27 2.04 -0.95 -18.21
N ARG A 28 1.81 -0.41 -19.42
CA ARG A 28 2.72 -0.65 -20.56
C ARG A 28 4.13 -0.15 -20.27
N LYS A 29 4.26 1.02 -19.64
CA LYS A 29 5.56 1.56 -19.24
C LYS A 29 6.23 0.67 -18.19
N ALA A 30 5.48 0.15 -17.22
CA ALA A 30 5.99 -0.76 -16.20
C ALA A 30 6.54 -2.07 -16.80
N LEU A 31 5.84 -2.63 -17.79
CA LEU A 31 6.24 -3.86 -18.45
C LEU A 31 7.43 -3.68 -19.42
N ALA A 32 7.65 -2.47 -19.93
CA ALA A 32 8.73 -2.16 -20.88
C ALA A 32 9.98 -1.58 -20.24
N SER A 33 9.92 -1.16 -18.96
CA SER A 33 11.03 -0.46 -18.28
C SER A 33 11.93 -1.44 -17.53
N ASP A 34 13.24 -1.14 -17.50
CA ASP A 34 14.14 -1.78 -16.53
C ASP A 34 13.90 -1.21 -15.13
N LEU A 35 13.38 -2.07 -14.27
CA LEU A 35 13.04 -1.76 -12.88
C LEU A 35 13.99 -2.42 -11.87
N SER A 36 15.09 -3.01 -12.34
CA SER A 36 16.05 -3.76 -11.50
C SER A 36 16.61 -2.93 -10.35
N SER A 37 16.93 -1.64 -10.58
CA SER A 37 17.44 -0.72 -9.56
C SER A 37 16.46 -0.48 -8.42
N VAL A 38 15.15 -0.51 -8.69
CA VAL A 38 14.11 -0.32 -7.69
C VAL A 38 13.71 -1.66 -7.07
N ALA A 39 13.65 -2.72 -7.87
CA ALA A 39 13.35 -4.07 -7.42
C ALA A 39 14.37 -4.59 -6.40
N SER A 40 15.65 -4.21 -6.54
CA SER A 40 16.73 -4.58 -5.60
C SER A 40 16.47 -4.11 -4.16
N ASN A 41 15.74 -3.02 -3.96
CA ASN A 41 15.34 -2.56 -2.61
C ASN A 41 14.34 -3.51 -1.93
N ASN A 42 13.63 -4.32 -2.71
CA ASN A 42 12.66 -5.30 -2.23
C ASN A 42 11.66 -4.67 -1.21
N PHE A 43 11.20 -3.45 -1.51
CA PHE A 43 10.26 -2.74 -0.63
C PHE A 43 8.82 -3.25 -0.76
N ILE A 44 8.49 -3.92 -1.88
CA ILE A 44 7.20 -4.57 -2.10
C ILE A 44 7.43 -5.95 -2.75
N TYR A 45 6.73 -6.96 -2.26
CA TYR A 45 6.76 -8.30 -2.82
C TYR A 45 5.49 -9.10 -2.49
N GLN A 46 5.29 -10.21 -3.20
CA GLN A 46 4.22 -11.17 -2.96
C GLN A 46 4.65 -12.17 -1.88
N SER A 47 3.83 -12.37 -0.86
CA SER A 47 4.10 -13.29 0.26
C SER A 47 3.28 -14.60 0.19
N GLY A 48 2.58 -14.83 -0.93
CA GLY A 48 1.66 -15.96 -1.07
C GLY A 48 0.23 -15.59 -0.69
N GLU A 49 -0.58 -16.61 -0.39
CA GLU A 49 -2.01 -16.44 -0.11
C GLU A 49 -2.33 -16.56 1.39
N ASP A 50 -3.37 -15.88 1.82
CA ASP A 50 -3.95 -16.03 3.16
C ASP A 50 -4.86 -17.27 3.24
N LYS A 51 -5.47 -17.48 4.41
CA LYS A 51 -6.39 -18.62 4.64
C LYS A 51 -7.66 -18.58 3.78
N GLN A 52 -7.96 -17.45 3.17
CA GLN A 52 -9.11 -17.26 2.27
C GLN A 52 -8.72 -17.31 0.79
N GLY A 53 -7.47 -17.69 0.47
CA GLY A 53 -6.97 -17.74 -0.91
C GLY A 53 -6.76 -16.35 -1.53
N ARG A 54 -6.56 -15.31 -0.71
CA ARG A 54 -6.31 -13.95 -1.20
C ARG A 54 -4.81 -13.70 -1.23
N MET A 55 -4.31 -13.15 -2.33
CA MET A 55 -2.91 -12.73 -2.43
C MET A 55 -2.55 -11.72 -1.33
N VAL A 56 -1.41 -11.92 -0.69
CA VAL A 56 -0.85 -11.03 0.34
C VAL A 56 0.38 -10.33 -0.22
N PHE A 57 0.32 -9.01 -0.30
CA PHE A 57 1.48 -8.18 -0.61
C PHE A 57 2.10 -7.67 0.69
N VAL A 58 3.42 -7.73 0.77
CA VAL A 58 4.18 -7.15 1.87
C VAL A 58 4.89 -5.90 1.38
N VAL A 59 4.66 -4.79 2.08
CA VAL A 59 5.34 -3.51 1.85
C VAL A 59 6.21 -3.23 3.07
N VAL A 60 7.51 -3.14 2.88
CA VAL A 60 8.49 -2.88 3.95
C VAL A 60 8.91 -1.43 3.89
N GLY A 61 8.37 -0.61 4.78
CA GLY A 61 8.60 0.84 4.78
C GLY A 61 10.07 1.23 4.91
N SER A 62 10.84 0.54 5.76
CA SER A 62 12.28 0.80 5.94
C SER A 62 13.14 0.49 4.71
N ARG A 63 12.62 -0.24 3.74
CA ARG A 63 13.30 -0.55 2.47
C ARG A 63 12.98 0.42 1.34
N PHE A 64 12.19 1.43 1.63
CA PHE A 64 11.87 2.49 0.68
C PHE A 64 12.76 3.71 0.96
N PRO A 65 13.92 3.88 0.28
CA PRO A 65 14.81 5.01 0.50
C PRO A 65 14.25 6.24 -0.22
N ALA A 66 13.26 6.91 0.39
CA ALA A 66 12.43 7.94 -0.25
C ALA A 66 13.20 9.15 -0.78
N ARG A 67 14.45 9.34 -0.34
CA ARG A 67 15.33 10.45 -0.78
C ARG A 67 16.21 10.08 -1.98
N GLU A 68 16.40 8.79 -2.24
CA GLU A 68 17.37 8.27 -3.22
C GLU A 68 16.67 7.50 -4.35
N ILE A 69 15.50 6.91 -4.06
CA ILE A 69 14.78 6.08 -5.02
C ILE A 69 14.19 6.93 -6.15
N ASP A 70 14.27 6.43 -7.38
CA ASP A 70 13.48 6.95 -8.49
C ASP A 70 11.99 6.63 -8.21
N THR A 71 11.26 7.67 -7.82
CA THR A 71 9.85 7.55 -7.41
C THR A 71 8.93 7.14 -8.56
N ASP A 72 9.26 7.51 -9.80
CA ASP A 72 8.48 7.10 -10.98
C ASP A 72 8.68 5.60 -11.24
N LYS A 73 9.93 5.12 -11.19
CA LYS A 73 10.22 3.68 -11.29
C LYS A 73 9.64 2.91 -10.12
N ALA A 74 9.59 3.50 -8.91
CA ALA A 74 8.95 2.87 -7.75
C ALA A 74 7.44 2.64 -7.97
N LEU A 75 6.74 3.62 -8.56
CA LEU A 75 5.34 3.47 -8.94
C LEU A 75 5.17 2.39 -10.01
N LEU A 76 6.02 2.39 -11.04
CA LEU A 76 5.98 1.36 -12.09
C LEU A 76 6.24 -0.04 -11.53
N HIS A 77 7.20 -0.17 -10.61
CA HIS A 77 7.49 -1.44 -9.94
C HIS A 77 6.30 -1.93 -9.08
N LEU A 78 5.66 -1.03 -8.33
CA LEU A 78 4.44 -1.34 -7.58
C LEU A 78 3.35 -1.88 -8.52
N ILE A 79 3.12 -1.22 -9.67
CA ILE A 79 2.15 -1.67 -10.67
C ILE A 79 2.55 -3.04 -11.22
N ALA A 80 3.80 -3.24 -11.62
CA ALA A 80 4.26 -4.52 -12.18
C ALA A 80 4.07 -5.70 -11.21
N VAL A 81 4.33 -5.48 -9.90
CA VAL A 81 4.17 -6.52 -8.86
C VAL A 81 2.70 -6.82 -8.58
N MET A 82 1.84 -5.81 -8.57
CA MET A 82 0.46 -5.95 -8.08
C MET A 82 -0.56 -6.24 -9.18
N ASP A 83 -0.39 -5.71 -10.40
CA ASP A 83 -1.39 -5.77 -11.48
C ASP A 83 -1.92 -7.19 -11.76
N PRO A 84 -1.09 -8.25 -11.79
CA PRO A 84 -1.57 -9.61 -12.08
C PRO A 84 -2.62 -10.12 -11.09
N HIS A 85 -2.69 -9.54 -9.89
CA HIS A 85 -3.50 -10.04 -8.77
C HIS A 85 -4.64 -9.11 -8.35
N VAL A 86 -4.58 -7.81 -8.70
CA VAL A 86 -5.55 -6.81 -8.19
C VAL A 86 -6.95 -6.94 -8.77
N HIS A 87 -7.17 -7.81 -9.74
CA HIS A 87 -8.49 -8.16 -10.25
C HIS A 87 -9.30 -9.06 -9.28
N LYS A 88 -8.61 -9.71 -8.33
CA LYS A 88 -9.21 -10.46 -7.22
C LYS A 88 -9.02 -9.72 -5.90
N GLN A 89 -9.68 -10.21 -4.84
CA GLN A 89 -9.47 -9.68 -3.49
C GLN A 89 -8.06 -9.98 -3.01
N TYR A 90 -7.43 -9.00 -2.38
CA TYR A 90 -6.08 -9.11 -1.84
C TYR A 90 -5.94 -8.37 -0.51
N ALA A 91 -4.85 -8.64 0.19
CA ALA A 91 -4.47 -7.95 1.42
C ALA A 91 -3.08 -7.32 1.28
N ILE A 92 -2.86 -6.22 2.01
CA ILE A 92 -1.54 -5.59 2.15
C ILE A 92 -1.10 -5.71 3.60
N VAL A 93 0.17 -6.05 3.80
CA VAL A 93 0.86 -5.99 5.08
C VAL A 93 1.95 -4.92 4.98
N TYR A 94 1.73 -3.78 5.60
CA TYR A 94 2.71 -2.70 5.68
C TYR A 94 3.55 -2.85 6.94
N VAL A 95 4.83 -3.12 6.77
CA VAL A 95 5.80 -3.32 7.86
C VAL A 95 6.51 -2.02 8.15
N ASN A 96 6.27 -1.47 9.35
CA ASN A 96 6.83 -0.19 9.79
C ASN A 96 8.06 -0.36 10.71
N THR A 97 8.55 -1.58 10.90
CA THR A 97 9.76 -1.84 11.69
C THR A 97 10.96 -1.10 11.10
N ASN A 98 11.71 -0.41 11.96
CA ASN A 98 12.88 0.40 11.58
C ASN A 98 12.57 1.50 10.55
N PHE A 99 11.33 1.93 10.44
CA PHE A 99 10.94 3.03 9.56
C PHE A 99 11.39 4.37 10.13
N SER A 100 12.06 5.17 9.31
CA SER A 100 12.48 6.53 9.63
C SER A 100 11.74 7.54 8.75
N LEU A 101 11.11 8.54 9.37
CA LEU A 101 10.46 9.63 8.62
C LEU A 101 11.45 10.40 7.74
N ALA A 102 12.68 10.56 8.23
CA ALA A 102 13.69 11.34 7.51
C ALA A 102 14.16 10.69 6.20
N THR A 103 14.23 9.35 6.18
CA THR A 103 14.81 8.60 5.05
C THR A 103 13.80 7.80 4.25
N ASN A 104 12.75 7.29 4.91
CA ASN A 104 11.83 6.32 4.30
C ASN A 104 10.46 6.89 3.95
N GLN A 105 10.13 8.12 4.42
CA GLN A 105 8.83 8.72 4.18
C GLN A 105 8.76 9.32 2.78
N PRO A 106 7.92 8.80 1.87
CA PRO A 106 7.62 9.46 0.61
C PRO A 106 6.95 10.81 0.81
N LEU A 107 7.12 11.72 -0.13
CA LEU A 107 6.41 12.99 -0.12
C LEU A 107 4.88 12.75 -0.20
N PRO A 108 4.08 13.50 0.57
CA PRO A 108 2.61 13.38 0.52
C PRO A 108 2.06 13.58 -0.90
N SER A 109 2.64 14.49 -1.68
CA SER A 109 2.27 14.72 -3.08
C SER A 109 2.47 13.47 -3.95
N TRP A 110 3.57 12.74 -3.75
CA TRP A 110 3.82 11.49 -4.47
C TRP A 110 2.82 10.41 -4.05
N MET A 111 2.52 10.29 -2.78
CA MET A 111 1.53 9.31 -2.30
C MET A 111 0.13 9.59 -2.88
N THR A 112 -0.26 10.85 -2.96
CA THR A 112 -1.51 11.28 -3.61
C THR A 112 -1.47 10.96 -5.11
N HIS A 113 -0.33 11.20 -5.78
CA HIS A 113 -0.14 10.85 -7.18
C HIS A 113 -0.27 9.34 -7.40
N VAL A 114 0.40 8.50 -6.61
CA VAL A 114 0.24 7.03 -6.66
C VAL A 114 -1.24 6.66 -6.54
N TYR A 115 -1.94 7.22 -5.55
CA TYR A 115 -3.35 6.93 -5.35
C TYR A 115 -4.23 7.35 -6.54
N SER A 116 -3.90 8.45 -7.23
CA SER A 116 -4.63 8.90 -8.43
C SER A 116 -4.38 8.02 -9.64
N VAL A 117 -3.15 7.53 -9.81
CA VAL A 117 -2.76 6.67 -10.95
C VAL A 117 -3.35 5.26 -10.82
N LEU A 118 -3.39 4.71 -9.60
CA LEU A 118 -3.92 3.37 -9.36
C LEU A 118 -5.42 3.32 -9.66
N ASP A 119 -5.78 2.43 -10.57
CA ASP A 119 -7.15 2.28 -11.01
C ASP A 119 -8.11 1.82 -9.90
N ARG A 120 -9.40 1.79 -10.23
CA ARG A 120 -10.47 1.41 -9.30
C ARG A 120 -10.29 -0.01 -8.73
N ARG A 121 -9.66 -0.95 -9.47
CA ARG A 121 -9.44 -2.33 -9.02
C ARG A 121 -8.59 -2.37 -7.76
N TYR A 122 -7.53 -1.58 -7.68
CA TYR A 122 -6.68 -1.46 -6.50
C TYR A 122 -7.47 -1.02 -5.27
N LYS A 123 -8.30 -0.01 -5.42
CA LYS A 123 -9.08 0.59 -4.33
C LYS A 123 -10.26 -0.30 -3.89
N LYS A 124 -10.92 -0.94 -4.86
CA LYS A 124 -12.10 -1.78 -4.62
C LYS A 124 -11.72 -3.15 -4.02
N ASN A 125 -10.70 -3.80 -4.57
CA ASN A 125 -10.41 -5.20 -4.29
C ASN A 125 -9.49 -5.41 -3.09
N ILE A 126 -8.84 -4.36 -2.57
CA ILE A 126 -8.15 -4.45 -1.28
C ILE A 126 -9.18 -4.79 -0.19
N LYS A 127 -8.94 -5.89 0.53
CA LYS A 127 -9.84 -6.39 1.58
C LYS A 127 -9.39 -5.96 2.97
N GLN A 128 -8.09 -6.05 3.23
CA GLN A 128 -7.46 -5.70 4.50
C GLN A 128 -6.15 -4.96 4.25
N PHE A 129 -5.84 -4.00 5.09
CA PHE A 129 -4.54 -3.34 5.17
C PHE A 129 -4.03 -3.48 6.61
N TYR A 130 -3.03 -4.33 6.80
CA TYR A 130 -2.40 -4.55 8.11
C TYR A 130 -1.21 -3.61 8.25
N HIS A 131 -1.24 -2.76 9.26
CA HIS A 131 -0.14 -1.87 9.60
C HIS A 131 0.59 -2.44 10.82
N LEU A 132 1.77 -2.99 10.60
CA LEU A 132 2.59 -3.64 11.62
C LEU A 132 3.54 -2.65 12.26
N HIS A 133 3.69 -2.77 13.59
CA HIS A 133 4.57 -1.94 14.42
C HIS A 133 4.39 -0.44 14.15
N PRO A 134 3.15 0.09 14.21
CA PRO A 134 2.90 1.49 13.93
C PRO A 134 3.55 2.37 15.00
N SER A 135 4.52 3.18 14.62
CA SER A 135 5.06 4.24 15.46
C SER A 135 4.05 5.41 15.58
N MET A 136 4.20 6.27 16.61
CA MET A 136 3.38 7.47 16.72
C MET A 136 3.50 8.34 15.46
N ALA A 137 4.72 8.50 14.95
CA ALA A 137 4.97 9.26 13.72
C ALA A 137 4.26 8.65 12.49
N SER A 138 4.29 7.32 12.31
CA SER A 138 3.58 6.68 11.21
C SER A 138 2.06 6.76 11.35
N ARG A 139 1.54 6.71 12.57
CA ARG A 139 0.10 6.92 12.82
C ARG A 139 -0.35 8.33 12.44
N THR A 140 0.45 9.35 12.76
CA THR A 140 0.17 10.75 12.39
C THR A 140 0.21 10.92 10.86
N THR A 141 1.22 10.34 10.18
CA THR A 141 1.30 10.37 8.72
C THR A 141 0.08 9.69 8.08
N MET A 142 -0.29 8.50 8.57
CA MET A 142 -1.48 7.80 8.07
C MET A 142 -2.76 8.61 8.32
N ALA A 143 -2.89 9.26 9.48
CA ALA A 143 -4.04 10.13 9.77
C ALA A 143 -4.15 11.30 8.77
N GLY A 144 -3.02 11.91 8.40
CA GLY A 144 -2.99 12.93 7.33
C GLY A 144 -3.44 12.39 5.97
N LEU A 145 -3.03 11.16 5.64
CA LEU A 145 -3.47 10.51 4.40
C LEU A 145 -4.96 10.11 4.42
N TYR A 146 -5.52 9.82 5.60
CA TYR A 146 -6.95 9.48 5.71
C TYR A 146 -7.86 10.59 5.20
N ALA A 147 -7.42 11.84 5.22
CA ALA A 147 -8.16 12.95 4.65
C ALA A 147 -8.35 12.81 3.11
N THR A 148 -7.43 12.11 2.44
CA THR A 148 -7.45 11.87 0.98
C THR A 148 -8.02 10.51 0.60
N LEU A 149 -8.13 9.59 1.57
CA LEU A 149 -8.59 8.22 1.37
C LEU A 149 -10.09 8.09 1.64
N SER A 150 -10.74 7.16 0.95
CA SER A 150 -12.16 6.94 1.17
C SER A 150 -12.44 6.37 2.58
N PRO A 151 -13.57 6.74 3.23
CA PRO A 151 -13.96 6.16 4.52
C PRO A 151 -14.08 4.62 4.49
N LYS A 152 -14.38 4.05 3.32
CA LYS A 152 -14.42 2.59 3.12
C LYS A 152 -13.03 1.96 3.21
N PHE A 153 -11.98 2.66 2.77
CA PHE A 153 -10.61 2.18 2.90
C PHE A 153 -10.14 2.23 4.36
N ILE A 154 -10.42 3.32 5.07
CA ILE A 154 -10.02 3.50 6.48
C ILE A 154 -10.53 2.34 7.34
N ARG A 155 -11.75 1.87 7.11
CA ARG A 155 -12.32 0.71 7.83
C ARG A 155 -11.63 -0.63 7.55
N LYS A 156 -10.79 -0.71 6.52
CA LYS A 156 -9.99 -1.91 6.19
C LYS A 156 -8.62 -1.91 6.86
N VAL A 157 -8.23 -0.80 7.49
CA VAL A 157 -6.93 -0.67 8.16
C VAL A 157 -6.99 -1.32 9.54
N VAL A 158 -6.04 -2.21 9.81
CA VAL A 158 -5.87 -2.92 11.08
C VAL A 158 -4.46 -2.65 11.59
N ASN A 159 -4.36 -1.98 12.73
CA ASN A 159 -3.07 -1.75 13.38
C ASN A 159 -2.68 -2.95 14.22
N CYS A 160 -1.47 -3.47 14.02
CA CYS A 160 -0.91 -4.62 14.72
C CYS A 160 0.36 -4.18 15.46
N GLU A 161 0.30 -4.07 16.78
CA GLU A 161 1.44 -3.60 17.60
C GLU A 161 2.49 -4.68 17.81
N SER A 162 2.09 -5.95 17.78
CA SER A 162 2.97 -7.11 17.95
C SER A 162 2.57 -8.26 17.04
N VAL A 163 3.57 -9.02 16.62
CA VAL A 163 3.42 -10.24 15.82
C VAL A 163 3.62 -11.49 16.67
N LEU A 164 3.86 -11.34 17.97
CA LEU A 164 3.95 -12.48 18.89
C LEU A 164 2.67 -13.31 18.81
N PRO A 165 2.75 -14.64 19.05
CA PRO A 165 1.60 -15.52 18.96
C PRO A 165 0.51 -15.00 19.89
N VAL A 166 -0.45 -14.32 19.32
CA VAL A 166 -1.61 -13.79 20.03
C VAL A 166 -2.48 -15.00 20.34
N PRO A 167 -2.99 -15.14 21.56
CA PRO A 167 -3.90 -16.22 21.91
C PRO A 167 -5.05 -16.30 20.90
N ALA A 168 -5.57 -17.50 20.67
CA ALA A 168 -6.52 -17.86 19.61
C ALA A 168 -7.77 -16.94 19.48
N THR A 169 -7.96 -16.03 20.39
CA THR A 169 -9.04 -15.04 20.44
C THR A 169 -8.80 -13.77 19.59
N ALA A 170 -7.56 -13.46 19.23
CA ALA A 170 -7.28 -12.31 18.37
C ALA A 170 -7.12 -12.74 16.91
N ARG A 171 -8.23 -12.95 16.24
CA ARG A 171 -8.33 -13.43 14.84
C ARG A 171 -7.84 -12.45 13.78
N THR A 172 -7.31 -11.29 14.15
CA THR A 172 -7.10 -10.17 13.23
C THR A 172 -5.72 -10.11 12.57
N CYS A 173 -4.66 -10.66 13.17
CA CYS A 173 -3.29 -10.54 12.63
C CYS A 173 -2.70 -11.82 11.99
N GLY A 174 -3.51 -12.85 11.73
CA GLY A 174 -3.05 -14.13 11.19
C GLY A 174 -2.28 -14.04 9.84
N PRO A 175 -2.74 -13.28 8.85
CA PRO A 175 -2.02 -13.10 7.58
C PRO A 175 -0.71 -12.34 7.74
N ALA A 176 -0.69 -11.33 8.62
CA ALA A 176 0.48 -10.55 8.94
C ALA A 176 1.61 -11.38 9.59
N ALA A 177 1.25 -12.30 10.49
CA ALA A 177 2.22 -13.19 11.14
C ALA A 177 2.91 -14.14 10.13
N ARG A 178 2.19 -14.64 9.11
CA ARG A 178 2.77 -15.47 8.04
C ARG A 178 3.68 -14.66 7.11
N ALA A 179 3.28 -13.45 6.73
CA ALA A 179 4.09 -12.58 5.91
C ALA A 179 5.44 -12.27 6.56
N LEU A 180 5.47 -12.13 7.89
CA LEU A 180 6.68 -11.89 8.65
C LEU A 180 7.55 -13.14 8.84
N ALA A 181 7.00 -14.33 8.78
CA ALA A 181 7.80 -15.56 8.83
C ALA A 181 8.80 -15.64 7.66
N GLY A 182 8.49 -15.02 6.52
CA GLY A 182 9.38 -14.90 5.36
C GLY A 182 10.42 -13.79 5.45
N LEU A 183 10.34 -12.89 6.45
CA LEU A 183 11.30 -11.80 6.60
C LEU A 183 12.58 -12.28 7.29
N PRO A 184 13.77 -11.72 6.95
CA PRO A 184 15.01 -11.93 7.68
C PRO A 184 14.83 -11.61 9.18
N ARG A 185 15.54 -12.35 10.06
CA ARG A 185 15.42 -12.20 11.53
C ARG A 185 15.55 -10.76 12.04
N ALA A 186 16.31 -9.92 11.37
CA ALA A 186 16.47 -8.49 11.73
C ALA A 186 15.22 -7.62 11.51
N GLN A 187 14.18 -8.16 10.87
CA GLN A 187 12.95 -7.42 10.53
C GLN A 187 11.68 -8.05 11.13
N ARG A 188 11.82 -9.12 11.94
CA ARG A 188 10.74 -9.78 12.67
C ARG A 188 10.51 -9.10 14.07
#